data_4585d1c88209eb20986c62dc83801163
#
_entry.id   4585d1c88209eb20986c62dc83801163
#
_cell.length_a   1.000
_cell.length_b   1.000
_cell.length_c   1.000
_cell.angle_alpha   90.00
_cell.angle_beta   90.00
_cell.angle_gamma   90.00
#
_symmetry.space_group_name_H-M   'P 1'
#
loop_
_entity.id
_entity.type
_entity.pdbx_description
1 polymer ?
#
loop_
_entity_poly.entity_id
_entity_poly.type
_entity_poly.pdbx_seq_one_letter_code
_entity_poly.pdbx_strand_id
1 'polypeptide(L)'
;INVAFGGTLYQDLPTQFPSPVLPHSQAEARDVITQSVTLTAPDSELQRAMGLDATTRTAPIPVNSLHHQAVRDLAPGFIATAEASDGVNEAMEHPEYPILSVQWHPEWLATTGHEAMLSLFCHLVSRARRYAHARRLHHTMITLDSHTDTPMLFDAFDLGRKEGGRVNLPLMREGRLDAVVMAAYLPQGERNDEAHRRAFDYAVERLTHVEEQAIRYPNLLDIARSTDDLRRLKREGRRAIIPAVENGYAIGRDLSRLHAFKRMGVAYMTLCHNGDNELCDSTAGQGEWGGLSPFGREVVTEMNRIGMMIDVSHAADATFDDVIRLSRRPIVATHSSCRALCDHRRNLDDDRIRALAATGGVMQICLYGGFINHDHPDSATLSDAVRHILHVVRLVGPNHVGIGSDFDGGGGLIGCQSAGEMIQITLRLLAEGLSDADIANIWGGNFMRVMDAQRLPLA
;
A
#
# COMPACT_ATOMS: atom_id res chain seq x y z
N ILE A 1 -18.80 -13.01 13.47
CA ILE A 1 -17.83 -11.98 13.03
C ILE A 1 -17.32 -11.24 14.26
N ASN A 2 -18.16 -10.51 15.00
CA ASN A 2 -17.72 -9.68 16.13
C ASN A 2 -16.77 -10.39 17.10
N VAL A 3 -17.11 -11.58 17.55
CA VAL A 3 -16.27 -12.37 18.48
C VAL A 3 -14.94 -12.78 17.86
N ALA A 4 -14.91 -13.11 16.56
CA ALA A 4 -13.68 -13.48 15.87
C ALA A 4 -12.68 -12.30 15.77
N PHE A 5 -13.13 -11.06 15.88
CA PHE A 5 -12.32 -9.84 15.87
C PHE A 5 -12.14 -9.23 17.27
N GLY A 6 -12.54 -9.95 18.35
CA GLY A 6 -12.30 -9.54 19.74
C GLY A 6 -13.45 -8.80 20.42
N GLY A 7 -14.60 -8.70 19.78
CA GLY A 7 -15.81 -8.16 20.41
C GLY A 7 -16.54 -9.18 21.27
N THR A 8 -17.62 -8.77 21.94
CA THR A 8 -18.43 -9.61 22.84
C THR A 8 -19.91 -9.63 22.44
N LEU A 9 -20.68 -10.55 23.01
CA LEU A 9 -22.12 -10.68 22.76
C LEU A 9 -22.92 -10.67 24.09
N TYR A 10 -24.12 -10.11 24.02
CA TYR A 10 -25.18 -10.51 24.94
C TYR A 10 -25.58 -11.96 24.61
N GLN A 11 -25.50 -12.85 25.58
CA GLN A 11 -25.86 -14.26 25.38
C GLN A 11 -27.38 -14.50 25.39
N ASP A 12 -28.10 -13.59 26.04
CA ASP A 12 -29.57 -13.59 26.09
C ASP A 12 -30.05 -12.16 26.35
N LEU A 13 -30.62 -11.52 25.36
CA LEU A 13 -31.08 -10.12 25.41
C LEU A 13 -32.12 -9.92 26.54
N PRO A 14 -33.18 -10.76 26.72
CA PRO A 14 -34.17 -10.55 27.76
C PRO A 14 -33.61 -10.48 29.16
N THR A 15 -32.50 -11.17 29.44
CA THR A 15 -31.91 -11.24 30.78
C THR A 15 -30.71 -10.34 31.00
N GLN A 16 -30.01 -9.94 29.95
CA GLN A 16 -28.71 -9.25 30.05
C GLN A 16 -28.72 -7.80 29.57
N PHE A 17 -29.68 -7.45 28.72
CA PHE A 17 -29.74 -6.08 28.18
C PHE A 17 -30.31 -5.14 29.26
N PRO A 18 -29.69 -3.91 29.42
CA PRO A 18 -29.97 -3.04 30.55
C PRO A 18 -31.32 -2.30 30.49
N SER A 19 -31.99 -2.32 29.35
CA SER A 19 -33.26 -1.62 29.09
C SER A 19 -34.37 -2.62 28.72
N PRO A 20 -35.66 -2.20 28.75
CA PRO A 20 -36.72 -3.01 28.16
C PRO A 20 -36.39 -3.33 26.72
N VAL A 21 -36.40 -4.60 26.38
CA VAL A 21 -36.00 -5.14 25.08
C VAL A 21 -37.23 -5.42 24.22
N LEU A 22 -37.14 -5.09 22.93
CA LEU A 22 -38.11 -5.52 21.93
C LEU A 22 -38.11 -7.07 21.79
N PRO A 23 -39.19 -7.67 21.27
CA PRO A 23 -39.20 -9.12 21.00
C PRO A 23 -38.36 -9.41 19.74
N HIS A 24 -37.02 -9.51 19.89
CA HIS A 24 -36.09 -9.83 18.80
C HIS A 24 -36.22 -11.27 18.27
N SER A 25 -36.98 -12.11 18.93
CA SER A 25 -37.34 -13.46 18.44
C SER A 25 -38.84 -13.47 18.12
N GLN A 26 -39.21 -13.03 16.92
CA GLN A 26 -40.62 -12.95 16.51
C GLN A 26 -41.31 -14.31 16.45
N ALA A 27 -42.60 -14.29 16.73
CA ALA A 27 -43.46 -15.48 16.60
C ALA A 27 -44.07 -15.61 15.19
N GLU A 28 -44.09 -14.54 14.44
CA GLU A 28 -44.63 -14.42 13.09
C GLU A 28 -43.75 -15.18 12.07
N ALA A 29 -44.28 -15.38 10.86
CA ALA A 29 -43.51 -15.95 9.77
C ALA A 29 -42.26 -15.10 9.47
N ARG A 30 -41.19 -15.72 8.98
CA ARG A 30 -39.85 -15.10 8.81
C ARG A 30 -39.82 -13.94 7.81
N ASP A 31 -40.80 -13.88 6.90
CA ASP A 31 -40.97 -12.84 5.91
C ASP A 31 -41.88 -11.69 6.38
N VAL A 32 -42.34 -11.75 7.64
CA VAL A 32 -43.13 -10.67 8.27
C VAL A 32 -42.19 -9.67 8.94
N ILE A 33 -42.42 -8.39 8.69
CA ILE A 33 -41.75 -7.28 9.37
C ILE A 33 -42.34 -7.13 10.77
N THR A 34 -41.49 -7.13 11.79
CA THR A 34 -41.90 -7.00 13.19
C THR A 34 -41.28 -5.82 13.91
N GLN A 35 -40.21 -5.25 13.37
CA GLN A 35 -39.52 -4.09 13.95
C GLN A 35 -38.88 -3.22 12.87
N SER A 36 -38.18 -2.18 13.30
CA SER A 36 -37.43 -1.30 12.42
C SER A 36 -36.07 -0.98 13.03
N VAL A 37 -35.10 -0.69 12.16
CA VAL A 37 -33.76 -0.21 12.52
C VAL A 37 -33.54 1.19 11.96
N THR A 38 -32.67 1.96 12.62
CA THR A 38 -32.24 3.28 12.19
C THR A 38 -30.75 3.25 11.90
N LEU A 39 -30.30 3.85 10.79
CA LEU A 39 -28.86 3.97 10.48
C LEU A 39 -28.20 4.92 11.48
N THR A 40 -27.07 4.48 12.04
CA THR A 40 -26.28 5.23 13.03
C THR A 40 -25.06 5.90 12.43
N ALA A 41 -24.55 5.39 11.29
CA ALA A 41 -23.38 5.94 10.61
C ALA A 41 -23.74 6.48 9.22
N PRO A 42 -23.55 7.80 8.98
CA PRO A 42 -23.71 8.38 7.66
C PRO A 42 -22.62 7.86 6.71
N ASP A 43 -22.95 7.77 5.43
CA ASP A 43 -22.03 7.32 4.37
C ASP A 43 -21.42 5.93 4.58
N SER A 44 -22.09 5.08 5.39
CA SER A 44 -21.70 3.71 5.65
C SER A 44 -21.82 2.83 4.40
N GLU A 45 -21.09 1.70 4.40
CA GLU A 45 -21.25 0.67 3.37
C GLU A 45 -22.69 0.11 3.37
N LEU A 46 -23.29 -0.06 4.56
CA LEU A 46 -24.68 -0.48 4.71
C LEU A 46 -25.63 0.48 4.00
N GLN A 47 -25.49 1.80 4.22
CA GLN A 47 -26.32 2.80 3.55
C GLN A 47 -26.22 2.68 2.03
N ARG A 48 -25.01 2.58 1.48
CA ARG A 48 -24.76 2.39 0.05
C ARG A 48 -25.31 1.07 -0.47
N ALA A 49 -25.13 -0.01 0.30
CA ALA A 49 -25.59 -1.35 -0.07
C ALA A 49 -27.10 -1.45 -0.13
N MET A 50 -27.82 -0.68 0.69
CA MET A 50 -29.29 -0.62 0.68
C MET A 50 -29.84 0.37 -0.36
N GLY A 51 -28.98 1.13 -1.05
CA GLY A 51 -29.41 2.15 -2.02
C GLY A 51 -30.08 3.38 -1.40
N LEU A 52 -29.75 3.69 -0.14
CA LEU A 52 -30.34 4.81 0.61
C LEU A 52 -29.52 6.09 0.39
N ASP A 53 -30.20 7.17 0.07
CA ASP A 53 -29.60 8.49 -0.09
C ASP A 53 -29.67 9.33 1.21
N ALA A 54 -29.15 10.56 1.15
CA ALA A 54 -29.13 11.46 2.31
C ALA A 54 -30.55 11.81 2.84
N THR A 55 -31.58 11.69 2.02
CA THR A 55 -32.96 12.01 2.39
C THR A 55 -33.69 10.81 3.00
N THR A 56 -33.40 9.62 2.53
CA THR A 56 -34.03 8.36 2.96
C THR A 56 -33.34 7.69 4.14
N ARG A 57 -32.06 7.99 4.40
CA ARG A 57 -31.25 7.36 5.46
C ARG A 57 -31.76 7.59 6.88
N THR A 58 -32.52 8.65 7.13
CA THR A 58 -33.05 8.99 8.47
C THR A 58 -34.39 8.31 8.77
N ALA A 59 -35.03 7.70 7.77
CA ALA A 59 -36.26 6.97 7.97
C ALA A 59 -35.96 5.58 8.60
N PRO A 60 -36.79 5.12 9.55
CA PRO A 60 -36.68 3.76 10.06
C PRO A 60 -36.85 2.73 8.95
N ILE A 61 -35.97 1.75 8.91
CA ILE A 61 -35.94 0.67 7.92
C ILE A 61 -36.69 -0.53 8.52
N PRO A 62 -37.79 -0.97 7.92
CA PRO A 62 -38.55 -2.11 8.43
C PRO A 62 -37.77 -3.43 8.21
N VAL A 63 -37.67 -4.26 9.28
CA VAL A 63 -36.92 -5.52 9.27
C VAL A 63 -37.68 -6.62 10.01
N ASN A 64 -37.33 -7.87 9.77
CA ASN A 64 -37.69 -9.02 10.59
C ASN A 64 -36.65 -9.24 11.69
N SER A 65 -36.97 -10.03 12.73
CA SER A 65 -36.03 -10.28 13.82
C SER A 65 -36.19 -11.70 14.36
N LEU A 66 -35.12 -12.50 14.40
CA LEU A 66 -35.09 -13.90 14.68
C LEU A 66 -33.89 -14.28 15.56
N HIS A 67 -33.57 -13.47 16.59
CA HIS A 67 -32.44 -13.70 17.47
C HIS A 67 -32.76 -13.37 18.93
N HIS A 68 -31.97 -13.94 19.86
CA HIS A 68 -32.00 -13.62 21.28
C HIS A 68 -30.62 -13.19 21.80
N GLN A 69 -29.61 -13.22 20.93
CA GLN A 69 -28.26 -12.73 21.18
C GLN A 69 -28.00 -11.52 20.30
N ALA A 70 -27.13 -10.61 20.73
CA ALA A 70 -26.71 -9.45 19.93
C ALA A 70 -25.28 -9.03 20.28
N VAL A 71 -24.69 -8.16 19.45
CA VAL A 71 -23.42 -7.52 19.76
C VAL A 71 -23.55 -6.71 21.05
N ARG A 72 -22.63 -6.93 22.00
CA ARG A 72 -22.52 -6.17 23.24
C ARG A 72 -21.42 -5.12 23.10
N ASP A 73 -20.17 -5.56 23.01
CA ASP A 73 -19.04 -4.68 22.76
C ASP A 73 -18.55 -4.91 21.32
N LEU A 74 -18.51 -3.84 20.54
CA LEU A 74 -18.00 -3.92 19.17
C LEU A 74 -16.52 -4.32 19.15
N ALA A 75 -16.17 -5.17 18.20
CA ALA A 75 -14.78 -5.50 17.93
C ALA A 75 -13.98 -4.25 17.56
N PRO A 76 -12.68 -4.17 17.93
CA PRO A 76 -11.82 -3.07 17.55
C PRO A 76 -11.81 -2.84 16.03
N GLY A 77 -11.93 -1.57 15.61
CA GLY A 77 -11.97 -1.16 14.21
C GLY A 77 -13.34 -1.27 13.53
N PHE A 78 -14.32 -1.90 14.14
CA PHE A 78 -15.70 -1.94 13.63
C PHE A 78 -16.50 -0.71 14.08
N ILE A 79 -17.51 -0.35 13.28
CA ILE A 79 -18.49 0.67 13.62
C ILE A 79 -19.90 0.06 13.59
N ALA A 80 -20.78 0.51 14.52
CA ALA A 80 -22.20 0.23 14.46
C ALA A 80 -22.80 1.06 13.32
N THR A 81 -23.62 0.44 12.46
CA THR A 81 -24.22 1.09 11.31
C THR A 81 -25.72 1.10 11.31
N ALA A 82 -26.35 0.27 12.16
CA ALA A 82 -27.79 0.34 12.43
C ALA A 82 -28.11 -0.16 13.85
N GLU A 83 -29.15 0.44 14.44
CA GLU A 83 -29.67 0.08 15.76
C GLU A 83 -31.21 -0.02 15.73
N ALA A 84 -31.76 -0.96 16.53
CA ALA A 84 -33.18 -1.01 16.82
C ALA A 84 -33.58 0.11 17.79
N SER A 85 -34.88 0.39 17.93
CA SER A 85 -35.38 1.48 18.78
C SER A 85 -35.10 1.32 20.27
N ASP A 86 -34.76 0.12 20.72
CA ASP A 86 -34.32 -0.17 22.10
C ASP A 86 -32.80 -0.03 22.30
N GLY A 87 -32.03 0.27 21.26
CA GLY A 87 -30.59 0.45 21.28
C GLY A 87 -29.78 -0.83 21.03
N VAL A 88 -30.44 -1.92 20.65
CA VAL A 88 -29.72 -3.14 20.24
C VAL A 88 -29.03 -2.91 18.91
N ASN A 89 -27.72 -3.23 18.83
CA ASN A 89 -26.94 -3.18 17.59
C ASN A 89 -27.47 -4.20 16.59
N GLU A 90 -27.88 -3.74 15.42
CA GLU A 90 -28.48 -4.55 14.36
C GLU A 90 -27.60 -4.67 13.12
N ALA A 91 -26.59 -3.82 12.98
CA ALA A 91 -25.61 -3.92 11.90
C ALA A 91 -24.27 -3.32 12.30
N MET A 92 -23.21 -3.90 11.75
CA MET A 92 -21.85 -3.41 11.90
C MET A 92 -21.05 -3.61 10.61
N GLU A 93 -20.07 -2.76 10.39
CA GLU A 93 -19.13 -2.88 9.29
C GLU A 93 -17.70 -2.54 9.73
N HIS A 94 -16.72 -2.97 8.94
CA HIS A 94 -15.35 -2.50 9.07
C HIS A 94 -15.06 -1.51 7.94
N PRO A 95 -14.62 -0.26 8.23
CA PRO A 95 -14.45 0.78 7.20
C PRO A 95 -13.44 0.41 6.11
N GLU A 96 -12.40 -0.37 6.45
CA GLU A 96 -11.31 -0.70 5.54
C GLU A 96 -11.35 -2.15 5.01
N TYR A 97 -11.88 -3.09 5.77
CA TYR A 97 -12.02 -4.47 5.29
C TYR A 97 -13.40 -4.70 4.69
N PRO A 98 -13.52 -5.64 3.74
CA PRO A 98 -14.78 -5.92 3.05
C PRO A 98 -15.77 -6.70 3.94
N ILE A 99 -16.04 -6.20 5.13
CA ILE A 99 -16.90 -6.83 6.12
C ILE A 99 -18.09 -5.94 6.42
N LEU A 100 -19.27 -6.43 6.07
CA LEU A 100 -20.57 -5.86 6.41
C LEU A 100 -21.44 -6.98 6.98
N SER A 101 -22.06 -6.76 8.12
CA SER A 101 -23.00 -7.71 8.71
C SER A 101 -24.25 -7.04 9.20
N VAL A 102 -25.35 -7.75 9.08
CA VAL A 102 -26.68 -7.35 9.60
C VAL A 102 -27.18 -8.47 10.52
N GLN A 103 -27.97 -8.12 11.54
CA GLN A 103 -28.51 -9.05 12.51
C GLN A 103 -29.86 -9.60 12.06
N TRP A 104 -30.66 -8.82 11.33
CA TRP A 104 -31.91 -9.28 10.71
C TRP A 104 -31.65 -10.26 9.55
N HIS A 105 -32.71 -10.83 9.01
CA HIS A 105 -32.68 -11.81 7.92
C HIS A 105 -33.16 -11.19 6.59
N PRO A 106 -32.30 -10.48 5.83
CA PRO A 106 -32.68 -9.83 4.59
C PRO A 106 -33.10 -10.83 3.50
N GLU A 107 -32.63 -12.08 3.54
CA GLU A 107 -32.95 -13.11 2.53
C GLU A 107 -34.43 -13.42 2.44
N TRP A 108 -35.17 -13.39 3.54
CA TRP A 108 -36.61 -13.61 3.52
C TRP A 108 -37.38 -12.42 2.98
N LEU A 109 -36.98 -11.23 3.35
CA LEU A 109 -37.60 -9.99 2.89
C LEU A 109 -37.31 -9.68 1.41
N ALA A 110 -36.12 -10.01 0.93
CA ALA A 110 -35.75 -9.83 -0.49
C ALA A 110 -36.65 -10.65 -1.42
N THR A 111 -37.10 -11.85 -1.00
CA THR A 111 -37.99 -12.71 -1.81
C THR A 111 -39.44 -12.22 -1.84
N THR A 112 -39.84 -11.36 -0.92
CA THR A 112 -41.18 -10.77 -0.83
C THR A 112 -41.29 -9.34 -1.39
N GLY A 113 -40.24 -8.86 -2.09
CA GLY A 113 -40.27 -7.62 -2.85
C GLY A 113 -39.76 -6.39 -2.10
N HIS A 114 -39.05 -6.55 -0.99
CA HIS A 114 -38.41 -5.44 -0.29
C HIS A 114 -37.09 -5.04 -0.99
N GLU A 115 -37.15 -3.97 -1.80
CA GLU A 115 -36.05 -3.52 -2.69
C GLU A 115 -34.74 -3.26 -1.93
N ALA A 116 -34.81 -2.59 -0.76
CA ALA A 116 -33.60 -2.33 0.04
C ALA A 116 -32.90 -3.61 0.49
N MET A 117 -33.66 -4.67 0.79
CA MET A 117 -33.11 -5.97 1.17
C MET A 117 -32.50 -6.70 -0.04
N LEU A 118 -33.16 -6.62 -1.20
CA LEU A 118 -32.60 -7.14 -2.46
C LEU A 118 -31.31 -6.40 -2.85
N SER A 119 -31.24 -5.09 -2.62
CA SER A 119 -30.06 -4.25 -2.87
C SER A 119 -28.82 -4.74 -2.14
N LEU A 120 -28.93 -5.24 -0.90
CA LEU A 120 -27.81 -5.83 -0.15
C LEU A 120 -27.16 -6.99 -0.92
N PHE A 121 -27.96 -7.88 -1.49
CA PHE A 121 -27.46 -9.01 -2.29
C PHE A 121 -26.89 -8.52 -3.64
N CYS A 122 -27.51 -7.54 -4.28
CA CYS A 122 -26.98 -6.92 -5.50
C CYS A 122 -25.60 -6.27 -5.23
N HIS A 123 -25.45 -5.59 -4.10
CA HIS A 123 -24.20 -5.01 -3.66
C HIS A 123 -23.12 -6.08 -3.45
N LEU A 124 -23.44 -7.18 -2.76
CA LEU A 124 -22.52 -8.30 -2.58
C LEU A 124 -22.05 -8.89 -3.92
N VAL A 125 -22.98 -9.11 -4.85
CA VAL A 125 -22.66 -9.60 -6.21
C VAL A 125 -21.78 -8.61 -6.97
N SER A 126 -22.06 -7.30 -6.85
CA SER A 126 -21.24 -6.25 -7.48
C SER A 126 -19.81 -6.26 -6.93
N ARG A 127 -19.65 -6.39 -5.62
CA ARG A 127 -18.31 -6.52 -4.98
C ARG A 127 -17.58 -7.79 -5.43
N ALA A 128 -18.28 -8.92 -5.50
CA ALA A 128 -17.71 -10.17 -6.00
C ALA A 128 -17.24 -10.05 -7.46
N ARG A 129 -18.02 -9.36 -8.32
CA ARG A 129 -17.63 -9.05 -9.70
C ARG A 129 -16.38 -8.17 -9.77
N ARG A 130 -16.32 -7.11 -8.93
CA ARG A 130 -15.14 -6.23 -8.83
C ARG A 130 -13.90 -7.01 -8.39
N TYR A 131 -14.03 -7.88 -7.40
CA TYR A 131 -12.93 -8.75 -6.96
C TYR A 131 -12.48 -9.70 -8.07
N ALA A 132 -13.41 -10.33 -8.78
CA ALA A 132 -13.09 -11.16 -9.92
C ALA A 132 -12.40 -10.37 -11.06
N HIS A 133 -12.79 -9.10 -11.27
CA HIS A 133 -12.14 -8.21 -12.22
C HIS A 133 -10.71 -7.88 -11.75
N ALA A 134 -10.49 -7.46 -10.51
CA ALA A 134 -9.16 -7.21 -9.95
C ALA A 134 -8.24 -8.43 -10.11
N ARG A 135 -8.75 -9.64 -9.85
CA ARG A 135 -7.99 -10.88 -10.04
C ARG A 135 -7.59 -11.12 -11.50
N ARG A 136 -8.46 -10.80 -12.48
CA ARG A 136 -8.12 -10.88 -13.91
C ARG A 136 -7.04 -9.86 -14.27
N LEU A 137 -7.14 -8.62 -13.79
CA LEU A 137 -6.10 -7.59 -14.00
C LEU A 137 -4.75 -8.06 -13.45
N HIS A 138 -4.69 -8.55 -12.21
CA HIS A 138 -3.46 -9.09 -11.62
C HIS A 138 -2.93 -10.33 -12.35
N HIS A 139 -3.74 -11.02 -13.12
CA HIS A 139 -3.26 -12.12 -13.98
C HIS A 139 -2.53 -11.61 -15.23
N THR A 140 -2.97 -10.49 -15.81
CA THR A 140 -2.47 -9.96 -17.08
C THR A 140 -1.42 -8.87 -16.92
N MET A 141 -1.58 -7.94 -15.96
CA MET A 141 -0.62 -6.89 -15.68
C MET A 141 0.52 -7.39 -14.78
N ILE A 142 1.63 -6.67 -14.72
CA ILE A 142 2.68 -6.87 -13.72
C ILE A 142 2.37 -6.00 -12.52
N THR A 143 2.24 -6.64 -11.35
CA THR A 143 2.11 -5.96 -10.06
C THR A 143 3.48 -5.85 -9.42
N LEU A 144 3.91 -4.63 -9.10
CA LEU A 144 5.24 -4.34 -8.60
C LEU A 144 5.17 -3.37 -7.42
N ASP A 145 5.86 -3.72 -6.33
CA ASP A 145 6.15 -2.86 -5.20
C ASP A 145 7.59 -2.35 -5.33
N SER A 146 7.76 -1.04 -5.35
CA SER A 146 9.05 -0.42 -5.69
C SER A 146 10.01 -0.26 -4.51
N HIS A 147 9.60 -0.59 -3.28
CA HIS A 147 10.47 -0.47 -2.12
C HIS A 147 10.01 -1.32 -0.94
N THR A 148 10.92 -2.18 -0.47
CA THR A 148 10.77 -2.93 0.79
C THR A 148 12.13 -3.15 1.43
N ASP A 149 12.16 -3.19 2.78
CA ASP A 149 13.37 -3.43 3.59
C ASP A 149 13.50 -4.89 4.03
N THR A 150 12.79 -5.79 3.39
CA THR A 150 12.80 -7.23 3.69
C THR A 150 14.20 -7.83 3.82
N PRO A 151 15.25 -7.40 3.05
CA PRO A 151 16.62 -7.92 3.22
C PRO A 151 17.19 -7.72 4.62
N MET A 152 16.67 -6.76 5.39
CA MET A 152 17.08 -6.50 6.77
C MET A 152 16.71 -7.63 7.72
N LEU A 153 15.79 -8.50 7.33
CA LEU A 153 15.30 -9.61 8.14
C LEU A 153 16.04 -10.94 7.86
N PHE A 154 16.83 -11.04 6.80
CA PHE A 154 17.37 -12.32 6.28
C PHE A 154 18.36 -13.04 7.19
N ASP A 155 18.84 -12.43 8.27
CA ASP A 155 19.64 -13.12 9.28
C ASP A 155 18.82 -14.19 10.04
N ALA A 156 17.50 -13.97 10.17
CA ALA A 156 16.59 -14.85 10.90
C ALA A 156 15.31 -15.22 10.10
N PHE A 157 15.16 -14.69 8.89
CA PHE A 157 13.96 -14.80 8.09
C PHE A 157 14.24 -15.46 6.73
N ASP A 158 13.25 -16.19 6.24
CA ASP A 158 13.30 -16.91 4.98
C ASP A 158 12.01 -16.64 4.19
N LEU A 159 12.16 -16.23 2.92
CA LEU A 159 11.03 -15.87 2.06
C LEU A 159 10.00 -17.00 1.84
N GLY A 160 10.39 -18.25 2.04
CA GLY A 160 9.46 -19.39 1.94
C GLY A 160 8.50 -19.51 3.12
N ARG A 161 8.75 -18.82 4.24
CA ARG A 161 7.91 -18.87 5.45
C ARG A 161 6.87 -17.76 5.43
N LYS A 162 5.69 -18.03 5.99
CA LYS A 162 4.61 -17.04 6.07
C LYS A 162 4.80 -16.05 7.24
N GLU A 163 5.45 -16.48 8.31
CA GLU A 163 5.67 -15.67 9.52
C GLU A 163 6.99 -14.91 9.43
N GLY A 164 7.07 -13.77 10.09
CA GLY A 164 8.30 -13.04 10.38
C GLY A 164 8.59 -11.83 9.49
N GLY A 165 7.86 -11.64 8.39
CA GLY A 165 7.99 -10.46 7.52
C GLY A 165 6.67 -10.10 6.86
N ARG A 166 6.57 -8.86 6.38
CA ARG A 166 5.40 -8.37 5.63
C ARG A 166 5.45 -8.77 4.15
N VAL A 167 6.64 -9.15 3.65
CA VAL A 167 6.87 -9.64 2.28
C VAL A 167 7.50 -11.02 2.33
N ASN A 168 6.81 -12.02 1.77
CA ASN A 168 7.30 -13.38 1.60
C ASN A 168 6.52 -14.07 0.47
N LEU A 169 7.00 -15.21 0.01
CA LEU A 169 6.40 -15.93 -1.13
C LEU A 169 4.92 -16.31 -0.90
N PRO A 170 4.51 -16.84 0.27
CA PRO A 170 3.10 -17.07 0.57
C PRO A 170 2.25 -15.81 0.47
N LEU A 171 2.67 -14.70 1.09
CA LEU A 171 1.94 -13.42 1.06
C LEU A 171 1.93 -12.81 -0.34
N MET A 172 3.05 -12.80 -1.08
CA MET A 172 3.07 -12.35 -2.48
C MET A 172 2.11 -13.15 -3.35
N ARG A 173 1.95 -14.45 -3.09
CA ARG A 173 0.99 -15.30 -3.79
C ARG A 173 -0.45 -14.95 -3.43
N GLU A 174 -0.72 -14.72 -2.16
CA GLU A 174 -2.04 -14.36 -1.60
C GLU A 174 -2.52 -13.03 -2.16
N GLY A 175 -1.68 -11.97 -2.09
CA GLY A 175 -1.97 -10.63 -2.61
C GLY A 175 -1.74 -10.47 -4.11
N ARG A 176 -1.27 -11.52 -4.80
CA ARG A 176 -0.99 -11.53 -6.24
C ARG A 176 0.03 -10.48 -6.66
N LEU A 177 1.06 -10.30 -5.84
CA LEU A 177 2.20 -9.44 -6.13
C LEU A 177 3.24 -10.23 -6.95
N ASP A 178 3.59 -9.73 -8.14
CA ASP A 178 4.50 -10.42 -9.06
C ASP A 178 5.96 -10.05 -8.80
N ALA A 179 6.22 -8.80 -8.48
CA ALA A 179 7.56 -8.25 -8.32
C ALA A 179 7.66 -7.37 -7.08
N VAL A 180 8.83 -7.37 -6.47
CA VAL A 180 9.16 -6.50 -5.34
C VAL A 180 10.60 -6.02 -5.47
N VAL A 181 10.83 -4.74 -5.18
CA VAL A 181 12.18 -4.23 -5.00
C VAL A 181 12.59 -4.45 -3.55
N MET A 182 13.70 -5.13 -3.36
CA MET A 182 14.31 -5.41 -2.07
C MET A 182 15.54 -4.53 -1.89
N ALA A 183 15.41 -3.53 -1.02
CA ALA A 183 16.47 -2.57 -0.75
C ALA A 183 17.42 -3.07 0.35
N ALA A 184 18.69 -3.07 0.07
CA ALA A 184 19.71 -3.16 1.10
C ALA A 184 19.79 -1.81 1.80
N TYR A 185 18.96 -1.65 2.85
CA TYR A 185 18.95 -0.46 3.70
C TYR A 185 20.15 -0.43 4.63
N LEU A 186 20.69 0.76 4.86
CA LEU A 186 21.68 0.99 5.89
C LEU A 186 21.49 2.35 6.58
N PRO A 187 21.60 2.40 7.93
CA PRO A 187 21.48 3.66 8.65
C PRO A 187 22.65 4.59 8.32
N GLN A 188 22.43 5.90 8.49
CA GLN A 188 23.51 6.87 8.43
C GLN A 188 24.46 6.63 9.62
N GLY A 189 25.76 6.54 9.33
CA GLY A 189 26.82 6.34 10.31
C GLY A 189 27.86 7.48 10.27
N GLU A 190 29.01 7.22 10.92
CA GLU A 190 30.17 8.10 10.87
C GLU A 190 30.70 8.27 9.45
N ARG A 191 31.21 9.47 9.13
CA ARG A 191 31.66 9.82 7.79
C ARG A 191 33.21 9.76 7.70
N ASN A 192 33.73 8.52 7.74
CA ASN A 192 35.14 8.21 7.58
C ASN A 192 35.32 6.94 6.72
N ASP A 193 36.53 6.72 6.21
CA ASP A 193 36.82 5.64 5.25
C ASP A 193 36.49 4.25 5.80
N GLU A 194 36.74 4.03 7.10
CA GLU A 194 36.46 2.75 7.74
C GLU A 194 34.97 2.49 7.87
N ALA A 195 34.20 3.47 8.28
CA ALA A 195 32.77 3.38 8.39
C ALA A 195 32.10 3.19 6.99
N HIS A 196 32.58 3.92 5.97
CA HIS A 196 32.12 3.73 4.59
C HIS A 196 32.46 2.34 4.04
N ARG A 197 33.61 1.77 4.39
CA ARG A 197 33.93 0.40 4.00
C ARG A 197 32.97 -0.60 4.66
N ARG A 198 32.76 -0.50 5.98
CA ARG A 198 31.79 -1.35 6.68
C ARG A 198 30.38 -1.23 6.10
N ALA A 199 29.94 0.00 5.76
CA ALA A 199 28.64 0.24 5.13
C ALA A 199 28.54 -0.44 3.75
N PHE A 200 29.58 -0.35 2.94
CA PHE A 200 29.63 -1.02 1.64
C PHE A 200 29.58 -2.55 1.80
N ASP A 201 30.42 -3.11 2.69
CA ASP A 201 30.48 -4.56 2.94
C ASP A 201 29.12 -5.07 3.44
N TYR A 202 28.45 -4.33 4.32
CA TYR A 202 27.12 -4.65 4.81
C TYR A 202 26.06 -4.63 3.69
N ALA A 203 26.07 -3.62 2.81
CA ALA A 203 25.15 -3.57 1.66
C ALA A 203 25.38 -4.76 0.71
N VAL A 204 26.65 -5.12 0.46
CA VAL A 204 27.01 -6.30 -0.35
C VAL A 204 26.50 -7.59 0.30
N GLU A 205 26.63 -7.74 1.61
CA GLU A 205 26.11 -8.88 2.36
C GLU A 205 24.57 -8.99 2.20
N ARG A 206 23.82 -7.91 2.40
CA ARG A 206 22.35 -7.90 2.21
C ARG A 206 21.95 -8.28 0.79
N LEU A 207 22.63 -7.74 -0.22
CA LEU A 207 22.41 -8.09 -1.63
C LEU A 207 22.74 -9.56 -1.91
N THR A 208 23.78 -10.10 -1.29
CA THR A 208 24.13 -11.53 -1.40
C THR A 208 23.04 -12.42 -0.80
N HIS A 209 22.48 -12.05 0.36
CA HIS A 209 21.34 -12.77 0.94
C HIS A 209 20.10 -12.72 0.05
N VAL A 210 19.87 -11.62 -0.69
CA VAL A 210 18.80 -11.55 -1.71
C VAL A 210 19.03 -12.59 -2.82
N GLU A 211 20.27 -12.74 -3.32
CA GLU A 211 20.61 -13.75 -4.33
C GLU A 211 20.45 -15.17 -3.78
N GLU A 212 20.85 -15.41 -2.53
CA GLU A 212 20.69 -16.71 -1.87
C GLU A 212 19.21 -17.13 -1.76
N GLN A 213 18.28 -16.20 -1.54
CA GLN A 213 16.86 -16.51 -1.56
C GLN A 213 16.40 -17.00 -2.96
N ALA A 214 16.91 -16.39 -4.03
CA ALA A 214 16.61 -16.85 -5.39
C ALA A 214 17.18 -18.23 -5.69
N ILE A 215 18.40 -18.51 -5.22
CA ILE A 215 19.03 -19.84 -5.33
C ILE A 215 18.27 -20.89 -4.53
N ARG A 216 17.75 -20.52 -3.36
CA ARG A 216 16.99 -21.44 -2.48
C ARG A 216 15.63 -21.82 -3.06
N TYR A 217 14.96 -20.90 -3.78
CA TYR A 217 13.61 -21.09 -4.33
C TYR A 217 13.54 -20.94 -5.85
N PRO A 218 14.37 -21.65 -6.65
CA PRO A 218 14.54 -21.40 -8.08
C PRO A 218 13.26 -21.62 -8.91
N ASN A 219 12.31 -22.40 -8.40
CA ASN A 219 11.03 -22.65 -9.06
C ASN A 219 9.93 -21.63 -8.70
N LEU A 220 10.17 -20.77 -7.73
CA LEU A 220 9.18 -19.84 -7.18
C LEU A 220 9.52 -18.37 -7.41
N LEU A 221 10.83 -18.04 -7.43
CA LEU A 221 11.29 -16.68 -7.64
C LEU A 221 12.62 -16.63 -8.39
N ASP A 222 12.99 -15.45 -8.88
CA ASP A 222 14.30 -15.16 -9.48
C ASP A 222 14.59 -13.65 -9.40
N ILE A 223 15.87 -13.30 -9.61
CA ILE A 223 16.29 -11.90 -9.71
C ILE A 223 15.93 -11.33 -11.10
N ALA A 224 15.25 -10.21 -11.12
CA ALA A 224 14.96 -9.46 -12.33
C ALA A 224 15.92 -8.28 -12.46
N ARG A 225 16.71 -8.24 -13.53
CA ARG A 225 17.64 -7.15 -13.87
C ARG A 225 17.16 -6.30 -15.03
N SER A 226 16.01 -6.65 -15.61
CA SER A 226 15.39 -5.97 -16.73
C SER A 226 13.87 -6.15 -16.72
N THR A 227 13.17 -5.31 -17.48
CA THR A 227 11.72 -5.45 -17.67
C THR A 227 11.36 -6.73 -18.44
N ASP A 228 12.28 -7.24 -19.27
CA ASP A 228 12.09 -8.53 -19.97
C ASP A 228 12.14 -9.70 -18.99
N ASP A 229 12.99 -9.63 -17.93
CA ASP A 229 12.98 -10.61 -16.85
C ASP A 229 11.64 -10.59 -16.10
N LEU A 230 11.11 -9.40 -15.80
CA LEU A 230 9.80 -9.27 -15.15
C LEU A 230 8.70 -9.94 -15.97
N ARG A 231 8.68 -9.66 -17.28
CA ARG A 231 7.70 -10.29 -18.21
C ARG A 231 7.88 -11.80 -18.32
N ARG A 232 9.13 -12.28 -18.37
CA ARG A 232 9.46 -13.71 -18.42
C ARG A 232 8.99 -14.40 -17.14
N LEU A 233 9.38 -13.92 -15.96
CA LEU A 233 9.03 -14.50 -14.66
C LEU A 233 7.51 -14.52 -14.44
N LYS A 234 6.82 -13.46 -14.84
CA LYS A 234 5.34 -13.42 -14.83
C LYS A 234 4.73 -14.56 -15.64
N ARG A 235 5.22 -14.80 -16.88
CA ARG A 235 4.73 -15.90 -17.71
C ARG A 235 5.03 -17.29 -17.13
N GLU A 236 6.17 -17.41 -16.44
CA GLU A 236 6.59 -18.65 -15.74
C GLU A 236 5.83 -18.87 -14.42
N GLY A 237 5.04 -17.89 -13.96
CA GLY A 237 4.35 -17.94 -12.66
C GLY A 237 5.27 -17.79 -11.45
N ARG A 238 6.50 -17.33 -11.68
CA ARG A 238 7.52 -17.06 -10.66
C ARG A 238 7.46 -15.60 -10.21
N ARG A 239 7.90 -15.34 -8.98
CA ARG A 239 8.02 -13.97 -8.45
C ARG A 239 9.36 -13.37 -8.84
N ALA A 240 9.38 -12.05 -9.01
CA ALA A 240 10.58 -11.30 -9.33
C ALA A 240 11.07 -10.51 -8.12
N ILE A 241 12.36 -10.58 -7.86
CA ILE A 241 13.04 -9.67 -6.93
C ILE A 241 13.92 -8.73 -7.74
N ILE A 242 13.86 -7.44 -7.46
CA ILE A 242 14.72 -6.41 -8.04
C ILE A 242 15.62 -5.90 -6.91
N PRO A 243 16.95 -6.09 -6.96
CA PRO A 243 17.84 -5.56 -5.95
C PRO A 243 17.96 -4.04 -6.01
N ALA A 244 18.04 -3.40 -4.84
CA ALA A 244 18.30 -1.97 -4.70
C ALA A 244 19.21 -1.69 -3.49
N VAL A 245 19.72 -0.47 -3.40
CA VAL A 245 20.46 0.02 -2.23
C VAL A 245 19.78 1.27 -1.71
N GLU A 246 19.51 1.30 -0.41
CA GLU A 246 19.00 2.50 0.24
C GLU A 246 20.05 3.11 1.15
N ASN A 247 20.39 4.34 0.86
CA ASN A 247 21.40 5.24 1.38
C ASN A 247 22.75 5.15 0.65
N GLY A 248 23.00 6.14 -0.19
CA GLY A 248 24.27 6.33 -0.90
C GLY A 248 25.49 6.51 0.01
N TYR A 249 25.31 6.61 1.33
CA TYR A 249 26.34 6.52 2.33
C TYR A 249 27.23 5.27 2.13
N ALA A 250 26.67 4.18 1.62
CA ALA A 250 27.40 2.94 1.33
C ALA A 250 28.58 3.11 0.36
N ILE A 251 28.52 4.07 -0.56
CA ILE A 251 29.61 4.26 -1.51
C ILE A 251 30.74 5.17 -0.95
N GLY A 252 30.47 5.93 0.13
CA GLY A 252 31.41 6.92 0.64
C GLY A 252 31.79 7.90 -0.45
N ARG A 253 33.11 8.00 -0.74
CA ARG A 253 33.65 8.81 -1.84
C ARG A 253 34.32 7.96 -2.94
N ASP A 254 33.78 6.76 -3.20
CA ASP A 254 34.38 5.80 -4.14
C ASP A 254 33.35 5.34 -5.19
N LEU A 255 33.45 5.92 -6.40
CA LEU A 255 32.60 5.56 -7.53
C LEU A 255 32.72 4.08 -7.94
N SER A 256 33.84 3.40 -7.63
CA SER A 256 33.99 1.99 -7.96
C SER A 256 32.98 1.09 -7.24
N ARG A 257 32.52 1.51 -6.06
CA ARG A 257 31.46 0.83 -5.28
C ARG A 257 30.11 0.93 -5.97
N LEU A 258 29.80 2.07 -6.60
CA LEU A 258 28.61 2.23 -7.43
C LEU A 258 28.60 1.22 -8.59
N HIS A 259 29.76 1.03 -9.24
CA HIS A 259 29.91 0.01 -10.29
C HIS A 259 29.77 -1.41 -9.75
N ALA A 260 30.25 -1.68 -8.52
CA ALA A 260 30.06 -2.97 -7.89
C ALA A 260 28.58 -3.28 -7.67
N PHE A 261 27.81 -2.34 -7.14
CA PHE A 261 26.35 -2.49 -7.00
C PHE A 261 25.67 -2.72 -8.35
N LYS A 262 26.07 -1.99 -9.40
CA LYS A 262 25.51 -2.21 -10.74
C LYS A 262 25.77 -3.62 -11.26
N ARG A 263 26.97 -4.18 -11.03
CA ARG A 263 27.29 -5.58 -11.41
C ARG A 263 26.44 -6.60 -10.64
N MET A 264 26.08 -6.32 -9.39
CA MET A 264 25.17 -7.14 -8.59
C MET A 264 23.70 -7.03 -9.02
N GLY A 265 23.41 -6.17 -10.01
CA GLY A 265 22.05 -6.03 -10.55
C GLY A 265 21.20 -4.97 -9.87
N VAL A 266 21.80 -4.13 -9.02
CA VAL A 266 21.09 -3.02 -8.36
C VAL A 266 20.44 -2.12 -9.39
N ALA A 267 19.12 -1.95 -9.29
CA ALA A 267 18.32 -1.16 -10.22
C ALA A 267 18.34 0.32 -9.88
N TYR A 268 18.30 0.66 -8.60
CA TYR A 268 18.42 2.05 -8.13
C TYR A 268 19.25 2.15 -6.84
N MET A 269 19.73 3.35 -6.57
CA MET A 269 20.28 3.73 -5.27
C MET A 269 19.58 4.99 -4.78
N THR A 270 19.05 4.94 -3.53
CA THR A 270 18.55 6.12 -2.82
C THR A 270 19.74 6.95 -2.36
N LEU A 271 19.77 8.25 -2.70
CA LEU A 271 20.96 9.09 -2.50
C LEU A 271 21.33 9.27 -1.02
N CYS A 272 20.36 9.32 -0.13
CA CYS A 272 20.55 9.44 1.31
C CYS A 272 19.41 8.75 2.05
N HIS A 273 19.56 8.61 3.37
CA HIS A 273 18.48 8.21 4.27
C HIS A 273 18.27 9.30 5.34
N ASN A 274 18.22 8.99 6.61
CA ASN A 274 17.96 9.94 7.70
C ASN A 274 19.23 10.65 8.19
N GLY A 275 19.91 11.37 7.31
CA GLY A 275 21.09 12.19 7.61
C GLY A 275 21.82 12.62 6.35
N ASP A 276 22.50 13.76 6.41
CA ASP A 276 23.40 14.22 5.34
C ASP A 276 24.57 13.26 5.21
N ASN A 277 24.98 13.01 3.97
CA ASN A 277 26.12 12.13 3.66
C ASN A 277 27.09 12.79 2.68
N GLU A 278 28.01 12.02 2.08
CA GLU A 278 28.98 12.51 1.12
C GLU A 278 28.35 13.01 -0.18
N LEU A 279 27.09 12.59 -0.47
CA LEU A 279 26.40 12.89 -1.73
C LEU A 279 25.50 14.12 -1.64
N CYS A 280 24.74 14.25 -0.55
CA CYS A 280 23.67 15.23 -0.49
C CYS A 280 23.10 15.44 0.90
N ASP A 281 22.25 16.46 0.99
CA ASP A 281 21.42 16.71 2.16
C ASP A 281 20.18 15.85 2.15
N SER A 282 19.82 15.35 3.34
CA SER A 282 18.62 14.60 3.66
C SER A 282 17.55 15.50 4.28
N THR A 283 16.27 15.13 4.15
CA THR A 283 15.17 15.78 4.90
C THR A 283 15.35 15.73 6.40
N ALA A 284 16.14 14.76 6.90
CA ALA A 284 16.47 14.60 8.33
C ALA A 284 17.88 15.09 8.69
N GLY A 285 18.60 15.68 7.73
CA GLY A 285 19.94 16.24 7.91
C GLY A 285 19.94 17.67 8.44
N GLN A 286 21.12 18.29 8.38
CA GLN A 286 21.36 19.67 8.83
C GLN A 286 21.46 20.67 7.66
N GLY A 287 21.48 20.18 6.40
CA GLY A 287 21.60 21.01 5.20
C GLY A 287 23.06 21.44 4.96
N GLU A 288 24.01 20.54 5.08
CA GLU A 288 25.46 20.79 4.97
C GLU A 288 25.86 21.34 3.59
N TRP A 289 25.22 20.84 2.52
CA TRP A 289 25.61 21.13 1.15
C TRP A 289 24.71 22.16 0.45
N GLY A 290 23.53 22.43 1.01
CA GLY A 290 22.49 23.19 0.31
C GLY A 290 21.95 22.47 -0.93
N GLY A 291 21.96 21.14 -0.91
CA GLY A 291 21.55 20.26 -2.00
C GLY A 291 22.54 19.12 -2.27
N LEU A 292 22.95 18.92 -3.53
CA LEU A 292 24.00 17.97 -3.88
C LEU A 292 25.39 18.50 -3.52
N SER A 293 26.21 17.67 -2.88
CA SER A 293 27.64 17.95 -2.73
C SER A 293 28.36 17.94 -4.10
N PRO A 294 29.61 18.43 -4.18
CA PRO A 294 30.41 18.26 -5.40
C PRO A 294 30.53 16.81 -5.83
N PHE A 295 30.77 15.88 -4.90
CA PHE A 295 30.84 14.45 -5.19
C PHE A 295 29.48 13.86 -5.54
N GLY A 296 28.40 14.31 -4.93
CA GLY A 296 27.02 13.90 -5.28
C GLY A 296 26.67 14.23 -6.74
N ARG A 297 27.16 15.36 -7.28
CA ARG A 297 26.98 15.71 -8.70
C ARG A 297 27.71 14.74 -9.63
N GLU A 298 28.91 14.27 -9.23
CA GLU A 298 29.63 13.23 -9.97
C GLU A 298 28.87 11.90 -9.92
N VAL A 299 28.32 11.54 -8.75
CA VAL A 299 27.54 10.31 -8.57
C VAL A 299 26.26 10.32 -9.43
N VAL A 300 25.51 11.41 -9.44
CA VAL A 300 24.31 11.56 -10.29
C VAL A 300 24.67 11.42 -11.78
N THR A 301 25.76 12.04 -12.20
CA THR A 301 26.27 11.93 -13.58
C THR A 301 26.65 10.49 -13.92
N GLU A 302 27.34 9.81 -13.01
CA GLU A 302 27.77 8.43 -13.19
C GLU A 302 26.61 7.43 -13.16
N MET A 303 25.62 7.62 -12.27
CA MET A 303 24.41 6.81 -12.27
C MET A 303 23.66 6.89 -13.60
N ASN A 304 23.55 8.09 -14.17
CA ASN A 304 22.98 8.28 -15.51
C ASN A 304 23.80 7.53 -16.58
N ARG A 305 25.14 7.59 -16.50
CA ARG A 305 26.04 6.94 -17.48
C ARG A 305 25.94 5.42 -17.45
N ILE A 306 25.90 4.82 -16.26
CA ILE A 306 25.84 3.34 -16.10
C ILE A 306 24.41 2.81 -16.16
N GLY A 307 23.40 3.69 -16.26
CA GLY A 307 21.99 3.30 -16.31
C GLY A 307 21.48 2.72 -14.98
N MET A 308 21.79 3.36 -13.86
CA MET A 308 21.22 3.08 -12.54
C MET A 308 20.21 4.17 -12.23
N MET A 309 18.97 3.82 -11.87
CA MET A 309 17.96 4.81 -11.49
C MET A 309 18.40 5.58 -10.24
N ILE A 310 18.14 6.89 -10.24
CA ILE A 310 18.34 7.75 -9.08
C ILE A 310 17.05 7.79 -8.30
N ASP A 311 17.09 7.40 -7.04
CA ASP A 311 15.98 7.53 -6.12
C ASP A 311 16.19 8.73 -5.20
N VAL A 312 15.21 9.64 -5.19
CA VAL A 312 15.21 10.88 -4.40
C VAL A 312 14.35 10.79 -3.13
N SER A 313 13.85 9.60 -2.78
CA SER A 313 13.27 9.39 -1.45
C SER A 313 14.29 9.80 -0.39
N HIS A 314 13.85 10.38 0.73
CA HIS A 314 14.69 10.97 1.78
C HIS A 314 15.48 12.24 1.43
N ALA A 315 15.61 12.60 0.16
CA ALA A 315 16.36 13.78 -0.26
C ALA A 315 15.69 15.08 0.22
N ALA A 316 16.49 16.00 0.76
CA ALA A 316 16.03 17.36 1.04
C ALA A 316 15.50 18.03 -0.22
N ASP A 317 14.61 19.00 -0.08
CA ASP A 317 14.01 19.72 -1.19
C ASP A 317 15.08 20.31 -2.15
N ALA A 318 16.17 20.88 -1.61
CA ALA A 318 17.27 21.40 -2.42
C ALA A 318 18.04 20.29 -3.17
N THR A 319 18.20 19.11 -2.54
CA THR A 319 18.81 17.95 -3.19
C THR A 319 17.94 17.46 -4.36
N PHE A 320 16.63 17.34 -4.13
CA PHE A 320 15.68 17.00 -5.19
C PHE A 320 15.78 17.97 -6.36
N ASP A 321 15.76 19.28 -6.10
CA ASP A 321 15.83 20.32 -7.12
C ASP A 321 17.15 20.28 -7.91
N ASP A 322 18.27 19.97 -7.24
CA ASP A 322 19.58 19.77 -7.91
C ASP A 322 19.57 18.54 -8.81
N VAL A 323 19.00 17.41 -8.34
CA VAL A 323 18.90 16.17 -9.13
C VAL A 323 18.03 16.38 -10.36
N ILE A 324 16.86 17.04 -10.24
CA ILE A 324 16.00 17.39 -11.39
C ILE A 324 16.77 18.21 -12.44
N ARG A 325 17.60 19.18 -12.02
CA ARG A 325 18.37 19.99 -12.95
C ARG A 325 19.53 19.23 -13.63
N LEU A 326 20.11 18.26 -12.93
CA LEU A 326 21.32 17.57 -13.37
C LEU A 326 21.05 16.27 -14.11
N SER A 327 20.02 15.51 -13.71
CA SER A 327 19.74 14.20 -14.28
C SER A 327 19.30 14.32 -15.75
N ARG A 328 19.87 13.47 -16.60
CA ARG A 328 19.51 13.34 -18.02
C ARG A 328 18.60 12.15 -18.28
N ARG A 329 18.21 11.43 -17.24
CA ARG A 329 17.29 10.30 -17.28
C ARG A 329 16.14 10.51 -16.32
N PRO A 330 14.98 9.91 -16.56
CA PRO A 330 13.90 9.89 -15.60
C PRO A 330 14.40 9.34 -14.26
N ILE A 331 13.97 9.98 -13.16
CA ILE A 331 14.29 9.59 -11.79
C ILE A 331 13.06 9.04 -11.07
N VAL A 332 13.22 8.47 -9.90
CA VAL A 332 12.14 7.92 -9.07
C VAL A 332 12.16 8.51 -7.67
N ALA A 333 10.98 8.59 -7.04
CA ALA A 333 10.83 8.69 -5.61
C ALA A 333 10.13 7.39 -5.17
N THR A 334 10.92 6.40 -4.73
CA THR A 334 10.46 5.00 -4.59
C THR A 334 9.49 4.77 -3.44
N HIS A 335 9.48 5.66 -2.42
CA HIS A 335 8.59 5.60 -1.25
C HIS A 335 8.42 7.01 -0.66
N SER A 336 7.55 7.80 -1.25
CA SER A 336 7.19 9.16 -0.81
C SER A 336 5.67 9.35 -0.91
N SER A 337 5.13 10.41 -0.27
CA SER A 337 3.71 10.73 -0.35
C SER A 337 3.50 12.22 -0.67
N CYS A 338 2.25 12.72 -0.70
CA CYS A 338 1.93 14.07 -1.10
C CYS A 338 1.90 15.01 0.11
N ARG A 339 2.72 16.05 0.11
CA ARG A 339 2.78 17.06 1.19
C ARG A 339 1.47 17.84 1.30
N ALA A 340 0.76 18.05 0.22
CA ALA A 340 -0.54 18.72 0.20
C ALA A 340 -1.63 17.98 1.00
N LEU A 341 -1.50 16.67 1.21
CA LEU A 341 -2.45 15.85 1.97
C LEU A 341 -1.95 15.52 3.38
N CYS A 342 -0.65 15.44 3.57
CA CYS A 342 0.00 15.19 4.84
C CYS A 342 1.29 16.01 4.89
N ASP A 343 1.28 17.11 5.65
CA ASP A 343 2.41 18.04 5.74
C ASP A 343 3.57 17.42 6.53
N HIS A 344 4.30 16.56 5.86
CA HIS A 344 5.47 15.90 6.40
C HIS A 344 6.67 16.16 5.48
N ARG A 345 7.87 16.42 6.08
CA ARG A 345 9.10 16.76 5.32
C ARG A 345 9.53 15.69 4.30
N ARG A 346 9.16 14.42 4.51
CA ARG A 346 9.46 13.30 3.59
C ARG A 346 8.54 13.29 2.35
N ASN A 347 7.45 14.03 2.37
CA ASN A 347 6.48 14.10 1.29
C ASN A 347 6.87 15.18 0.28
N LEU A 348 6.60 14.91 -1.00
CA LEU A 348 6.82 15.87 -2.09
C LEU A 348 5.65 16.86 -2.16
N ASP A 349 5.96 18.14 -2.33
CA ASP A 349 4.97 19.15 -2.68
C ASP A 349 4.54 19.04 -4.15
N ASP A 350 3.47 19.73 -4.50
CA ASP A 350 2.87 19.65 -5.84
C ASP A 350 3.82 20.14 -6.95
N ASP A 351 4.68 21.09 -6.68
CA ASP A 351 5.63 21.62 -7.68
C ASP A 351 6.73 20.60 -7.95
N ARG A 352 7.21 19.88 -6.93
CA ARG A 352 8.19 18.80 -7.10
C ARG A 352 7.57 17.58 -7.77
N ILE A 353 6.29 17.26 -7.48
CA ILE A 353 5.57 16.21 -8.20
C ILE A 353 5.46 16.56 -9.70
N ARG A 354 5.14 17.81 -10.05
CA ARG A 354 5.12 18.27 -11.44
C ARG A 354 6.51 18.23 -12.10
N ALA A 355 7.54 18.65 -11.37
CA ALA A 355 8.93 18.62 -11.87
C ALA A 355 9.40 17.18 -12.13
N LEU A 356 9.10 16.24 -11.21
CA LEU A 356 9.38 14.82 -11.39
C LEU A 356 8.69 14.26 -12.63
N ALA A 357 7.40 14.53 -12.78
CA ALA A 357 6.61 14.09 -13.93
C ALA A 357 7.16 14.66 -15.26
N ALA A 358 7.59 15.92 -15.27
CA ALA A 358 8.16 16.58 -16.46
C ALA A 358 9.45 15.91 -16.96
N THR A 359 10.21 15.24 -16.08
CA THR A 359 11.39 14.43 -16.49
C THR A 359 11.01 13.03 -16.98
N GLY A 360 9.73 12.67 -16.99
CA GLY A 360 9.27 11.31 -17.23
C GLY A 360 9.41 10.40 -16.01
N GLY A 361 9.71 10.95 -14.83
CA GLY A 361 9.87 10.23 -13.57
C GLY A 361 8.56 9.72 -12.98
N VAL A 362 8.67 8.98 -11.87
CA VAL A 362 7.55 8.35 -11.17
C VAL A 362 7.70 8.51 -9.66
N MET A 363 6.63 8.95 -9.01
CA MET A 363 6.49 8.96 -7.55
C MET A 363 5.73 7.71 -7.13
N GLN A 364 6.28 6.96 -6.17
CA GLN A 364 5.65 5.78 -5.59
C GLN A 364 5.11 6.12 -4.21
N ILE A 365 3.82 5.87 -4.00
CA ILE A 365 3.16 6.22 -2.73
C ILE A 365 3.60 5.23 -1.65
N CYS A 366 4.17 5.80 -0.57
CA CYS A 366 4.60 5.08 0.62
C CYS A 366 3.40 4.67 1.47
N LEU A 367 3.42 3.45 2.03
CA LEU A 367 2.39 2.97 2.96
C LEU A 367 2.82 3.09 4.42
N TYR A 368 3.75 3.99 4.73
CA TYR A 368 4.10 4.33 6.10
C TYR A 368 3.10 5.34 6.69
N GLY A 369 2.48 4.99 7.82
CA GLY A 369 1.40 5.78 8.42
C GLY A 369 1.75 7.25 8.67
N GLY A 370 3.00 7.54 9.11
CA GLY A 370 3.46 8.91 9.36
C GLY A 370 3.55 9.81 8.11
N PHE A 371 3.59 9.24 6.89
CA PHE A 371 3.57 10.00 5.64
C PHE A 371 2.17 10.12 5.05
N ILE A 372 1.21 9.40 5.61
CA ILE A 372 -0.19 9.36 5.18
C ILE A 372 -1.08 10.16 6.14
N ASN A 373 -0.87 10.03 7.44
CA ASN A 373 -1.58 10.75 8.50
C ASN A 373 -0.60 11.03 9.63
N HIS A 374 0.09 12.17 9.55
CA HIS A 374 1.17 12.52 10.50
C HIS A 374 0.68 12.64 11.94
N ASP A 375 -0.51 13.17 12.16
CA ASP A 375 -1.07 13.40 13.50
C ASP A 375 -1.51 12.10 14.18
N HIS A 376 -1.94 11.11 13.38
CA HIS A 376 -2.44 9.83 13.85
C HIS A 376 -1.91 8.66 12.99
N PRO A 377 -0.59 8.37 13.01
CA PRO A 377 0.02 7.37 12.11
C PRO A 377 -0.57 5.96 12.25
N ASP A 378 -0.90 5.55 13.47
CA ASP A 378 -1.44 4.21 13.77
C ASP A 378 -2.88 4.03 13.28
N SER A 379 -3.58 5.10 12.96
CA SER A 379 -4.94 5.08 12.40
C SER A 379 -4.97 5.31 10.89
N ALA A 380 -3.82 5.48 10.26
CA ALA A 380 -3.72 5.67 8.82
C ALA A 380 -4.22 4.44 8.04
N THR A 381 -5.00 4.68 7.02
CA THR A 381 -5.72 3.64 6.28
C THR A 381 -5.26 3.52 4.83
N LEU A 382 -5.57 2.39 4.21
CA LEU A 382 -5.35 2.22 2.78
C LEU A 382 -6.19 3.22 1.94
N SER A 383 -7.38 3.58 2.40
CA SER A 383 -8.20 4.61 1.73
C SER A 383 -7.50 5.97 1.73
N ASP A 384 -6.76 6.30 2.80
CA ASP A 384 -5.94 7.51 2.85
C ASP A 384 -4.81 7.45 1.81
N ALA A 385 -4.08 6.33 1.73
CA ALA A 385 -3.02 6.16 0.73
C ALA A 385 -3.55 6.25 -0.71
N VAL A 386 -4.73 5.70 -0.97
CA VAL A 386 -5.39 5.84 -2.28
C VAL A 386 -5.70 7.29 -2.60
N ARG A 387 -6.07 8.12 -1.61
CA ARG A 387 -6.23 9.58 -1.84
C ARG A 387 -4.93 10.24 -2.32
N HIS A 388 -3.76 9.81 -1.81
CA HIS A 388 -2.46 10.28 -2.31
C HIS A 388 -2.22 9.84 -3.76
N ILE A 389 -2.53 8.60 -4.14
CA ILE A 389 -2.47 8.13 -5.54
C ILE A 389 -3.35 9.03 -6.42
N LEU A 390 -4.60 9.23 -6.04
CA LEU A 390 -5.56 10.04 -6.80
C LEU A 390 -5.16 11.52 -6.86
N HIS A 391 -4.48 12.05 -5.84
CA HIS A 391 -3.94 13.41 -5.88
C HIS A 391 -2.90 13.55 -7.00
N VAL A 392 -1.95 12.63 -7.08
CA VAL A 392 -0.94 12.62 -8.15
C VAL A 392 -1.60 12.41 -9.52
N VAL A 393 -2.58 11.50 -9.63
CA VAL A 393 -3.33 11.29 -10.88
C VAL A 393 -4.02 12.57 -11.34
N ARG A 394 -4.66 13.32 -10.43
CA ARG A 394 -5.29 14.62 -10.78
C ARG A 394 -4.27 15.69 -11.15
N LEU A 395 -3.09 15.66 -10.54
CA LEU A 395 -2.07 16.70 -10.70
C LEU A 395 -1.27 16.55 -12.00
N VAL A 396 -0.87 15.33 -12.35
CA VAL A 396 0.07 15.02 -13.44
C VAL A 396 -0.31 13.82 -14.31
N GLY A 397 -1.44 13.19 -14.01
CA GLY A 397 -1.92 11.99 -14.72
C GLY A 397 -1.41 10.67 -14.13
N PRO A 398 -2.02 9.54 -14.54
CA PRO A 398 -1.76 8.21 -13.98
C PRO A 398 -0.38 7.65 -14.35
N ASN A 399 0.33 8.27 -15.31
CA ASN A 399 1.61 7.79 -15.81
C ASN A 399 2.82 8.14 -14.91
N HIS A 400 2.60 8.86 -13.80
CA HIS A 400 3.66 9.37 -12.94
C HIS A 400 3.51 8.97 -11.47
N VAL A 401 2.65 8.00 -11.18
CA VAL A 401 2.43 7.47 -9.83
C VAL A 401 2.50 5.95 -9.80
N GLY A 402 2.88 5.40 -8.66
CA GLY A 402 2.91 3.96 -8.38
C GLY A 402 2.85 3.67 -6.88
N ILE A 403 3.35 2.49 -6.49
CA ILE A 403 3.26 1.95 -5.13
C ILE A 403 4.65 1.55 -4.65
N GLY A 404 5.07 2.07 -3.50
CA GLY A 404 6.29 1.69 -2.80
C GLY A 404 5.97 1.53 -1.32
N SER A 405 5.67 0.30 -0.90
CA SER A 405 5.02 0.05 0.38
C SER A 405 5.83 0.43 1.60
N ASP A 406 7.14 0.34 1.50
CA ASP A 406 8.06 0.46 2.65
C ASP A 406 7.80 -0.67 3.69
N PHE A 407 7.30 -1.82 3.21
CA PHE A 407 7.12 -2.99 4.07
C PHE A 407 8.46 -3.44 4.65
N ASP A 408 8.38 -3.88 5.90
CA ASP A 408 9.53 -4.27 6.73
C ASP A 408 10.45 -3.10 7.13
N GLY A 409 10.29 -1.88 6.55
CA GLY A 409 10.92 -0.62 6.93
C GLY A 409 10.02 0.32 7.76
N GLY A 410 8.77 -0.08 7.98
CA GLY A 410 7.80 0.69 8.74
C GLY A 410 6.43 0.78 8.06
N GLY A 411 6.36 0.47 6.78
CA GLY A 411 5.13 0.48 6.01
C GLY A 411 4.11 -0.56 6.48
N GLY A 412 2.85 -0.25 6.24
CA GLY A 412 1.68 -1.07 6.59
C GLY A 412 0.57 -0.21 7.18
N LEU A 413 -0.58 -0.21 6.52
CA LEU A 413 -1.74 0.61 6.85
C LEU A 413 -2.93 -0.30 7.20
N ILE A 414 -3.89 0.22 7.97
CA ILE A 414 -5.16 -0.48 8.16
C ILE A 414 -5.78 -0.74 6.77
N GLY A 415 -6.06 -2.00 6.46
CA GLY A 415 -6.55 -2.43 5.14
C GLY A 415 -5.46 -2.85 4.15
N CYS A 416 -4.15 -2.70 4.49
CA CYS A 416 -3.02 -3.25 3.74
C CYS A 416 -1.77 -3.35 4.62
N GLN A 417 -1.67 -4.41 5.43
CA GLN A 417 -0.60 -4.64 6.39
C GLN A 417 0.58 -5.43 5.83
N SER A 418 0.40 -6.08 4.69
CA SER A 418 1.40 -6.96 4.09
C SER A 418 1.18 -7.15 2.59
N ALA A 419 2.14 -7.77 1.93
CA ALA A 419 2.02 -8.16 0.52
C ALA A 419 0.77 -9.02 0.23
N GLY A 420 0.23 -9.73 1.23
CA GLY A 420 -0.97 -10.55 1.10
C GLY A 420 -2.25 -9.74 0.85
N GLU A 421 -2.27 -8.48 1.23
CA GLU A 421 -3.45 -7.62 1.13
C GLU A 421 -3.39 -6.62 -0.03
N MET A 422 -2.31 -6.58 -0.80
CA MET A 422 -2.08 -5.54 -1.82
C MET A 422 -3.15 -5.52 -2.94
N ILE A 423 -3.87 -6.61 -3.20
CA ILE A 423 -5.01 -6.61 -4.13
C ILE A 423 -6.10 -5.59 -3.72
N GLN A 424 -6.16 -5.21 -2.44
CA GLN A 424 -7.10 -4.20 -1.93
C GLN A 424 -6.88 -2.82 -2.57
N ILE A 425 -5.64 -2.50 -2.96
CA ILE A 425 -5.34 -1.27 -3.71
C ILE A 425 -6.10 -1.26 -5.04
N THR A 426 -6.01 -2.35 -5.81
CA THR A 426 -6.74 -2.47 -7.09
C THR A 426 -8.24 -2.32 -6.92
N LEU A 427 -8.81 -2.94 -5.87
CA LEU A 427 -10.25 -2.85 -5.60
C LEU A 427 -10.71 -1.41 -5.35
N ARG A 428 -9.89 -0.60 -4.65
CA ARG A 428 -10.18 0.81 -4.41
C ARG A 428 -10.01 1.65 -5.68
N LEU A 429 -8.92 1.43 -6.44
CA LEU A 429 -8.72 2.15 -7.70
C LEU A 429 -9.84 1.88 -8.70
N LEU A 430 -10.34 0.63 -8.77
CA LEU A 430 -11.54 0.28 -9.57
C LEU A 430 -12.81 0.96 -9.02
N ALA A 431 -12.95 1.10 -7.72
CA ALA A 431 -14.08 1.79 -7.10
C ALA A 431 -14.08 3.29 -7.41
N GLU A 432 -12.88 3.90 -7.53
CA GLU A 432 -12.66 5.29 -7.92
C GLU A 432 -12.78 5.51 -9.45
N GLY A 433 -13.06 4.46 -10.22
CA GLY A 433 -13.32 4.55 -11.66
C GLY A 433 -12.09 4.65 -12.55
N LEU A 434 -10.90 4.30 -12.05
CA LEU A 434 -9.72 4.26 -12.90
C LEU A 434 -9.84 3.15 -13.96
N SER A 435 -9.31 3.42 -15.15
CA SER A 435 -9.28 2.42 -16.22
C SER A 435 -8.30 1.27 -15.91
N ASP A 436 -8.52 0.13 -16.53
CA ASP A 436 -7.62 -1.04 -16.44
C ASP A 436 -6.18 -0.68 -16.83
N ALA A 437 -6.02 0.19 -17.84
CA ALA A 437 -4.72 0.64 -18.31
C ALA A 437 -4.02 1.54 -17.28
N ASP A 438 -4.76 2.48 -16.65
CA ASP A 438 -4.21 3.35 -15.60
C ASP A 438 -3.79 2.52 -14.38
N ILE A 439 -4.61 1.56 -13.98
CA ILE A 439 -4.29 0.64 -12.87
C ILE A 439 -3.03 -0.18 -13.19
N ALA A 440 -2.89 -0.69 -14.42
CA ALA A 440 -1.72 -1.43 -14.83
C ALA A 440 -0.45 -0.56 -14.86
N ASN A 441 -0.57 0.72 -15.26
CA ASN A 441 0.52 1.69 -15.20
C ASN A 441 0.94 1.98 -13.76
N ILE A 442 -0.01 2.25 -12.87
CA ILE A 442 0.23 2.51 -11.44
C ILE A 442 0.93 1.32 -10.77
N TRP A 443 0.51 0.09 -11.06
CA TRP A 443 1.09 -1.10 -10.44
C TRP A 443 2.52 -1.41 -10.86
N GLY A 444 2.87 -1.26 -12.12
CA GLY A 444 4.22 -1.64 -12.57
C GLY A 444 4.65 -0.96 -13.86
N GLY A 445 3.69 -0.62 -14.74
CA GLY A 445 3.99 -0.05 -16.05
C GLY A 445 4.87 1.20 -15.97
N ASN A 446 4.58 2.10 -15.04
CA ASN A 446 5.33 3.35 -14.86
C ASN A 446 6.76 3.11 -14.37
N PHE A 447 6.95 2.25 -13.36
CA PHE A 447 8.28 1.91 -12.87
C PHE A 447 9.11 1.20 -13.95
N MET A 448 8.51 0.24 -14.64
CA MET A 448 9.15 -0.47 -15.76
C MET A 448 9.56 0.48 -16.89
N ARG A 449 8.75 1.47 -17.22
CA ARG A 449 9.10 2.52 -18.20
C ARG A 449 10.34 3.30 -17.78
N VAL A 450 10.47 3.66 -16.50
CA VAL A 450 11.67 4.32 -15.99
C VAL A 450 12.88 3.38 -16.01
N MET A 451 12.72 2.09 -15.67
CA MET A 451 13.77 1.08 -15.81
C MET A 451 14.27 0.98 -17.27
N ASP A 452 13.36 0.92 -18.23
CA ASP A 452 13.72 0.83 -19.65
C ASP A 452 14.45 2.09 -20.13
N ALA A 453 14.05 3.28 -19.66
CA ALA A 453 14.70 4.53 -19.99
C ALA A 453 16.17 4.58 -19.52
N GLN A 454 16.56 3.82 -18.51
CA GLN A 454 17.97 3.72 -18.07
C GLN A 454 18.86 2.97 -19.06
N ARG A 455 18.28 2.16 -19.95
CA ARG A 455 19.02 1.34 -20.92
C ARG A 455 19.23 2.04 -22.25
N LEU A 456 18.51 3.12 -22.52
CA LEU A 456 18.65 3.89 -23.77
C LEU A 456 19.98 4.65 -23.80
N PRO A 457 20.58 4.86 -24.97
CA PRO A 457 21.71 5.79 -25.10
C PRO A 457 21.35 7.17 -24.51
N LEU A 458 22.32 7.83 -23.88
CA LEU A 458 22.16 9.23 -23.50
C LEU A 458 22.17 10.08 -24.76
N ALA A 459 21.17 10.93 -24.93
CA ALA A 459 21.10 11.88 -26.04
C ALA A 459 22.14 13.00 -25.86
#